data_781378572dd14e75a4337f752b6b0e57
#
_entry.id   781378572dd14e75a4337f752b6b0e57
#
_cell.length_a   1.000
_cell.length_b   1.000
_cell.length_c   1.000
_cell.angle_alpha   90.00
_cell.angle_beta   90.00
_cell.angle_gamma   90.00
#
_symmetry.space_group_name_H-M   'P 1'
#
loop_
_entity.id
_entity.type
_entity.pdbx_description
1 polymer ?
#
loop_
_entity_poly.entity_id
_entity_poly.type
_entity_poly.pdbx_seq_one_letter_code
_entity_poly.pdbx_strand_id
1 'polypeptide(L)'
;MDIYLTETGSGGRRFTFPSLPERIRVKNSTNYQSFDILSMGTIKIPKGMTPTTISWEGVFFGEAKKKESIVKTWVKPSECEKTLQNWQEKGTVLRLMVTGTNINIDVTISSFTCEEVGGFGNKEYKIEFMV
;
A
#
# COMPACT_ATOMS: atom_id res chain seq x y z
N MET A 1 2.48 -10.35 -8.02
CA MET A 1 2.00 -9.74 -6.77
C MET A 1 1.45 -8.35 -7.06
N ASP A 2 0.28 -8.06 -6.57
CA ASP A 2 -0.35 -6.75 -6.70
C ASP A 2 -0.95 -6.35 -5.37
N ILE A 3 -1.04 -5.04 -5.12
CA ILE A 3 -1.61 -4.50 -3.89
C ILE A 3 -2.83 -3.65 -4.25
N TYR A 4 -3.98 -4.01 -3.69
CA TYR A 4 -5.25 -3.34 -3.93
C TYR A 4 -5.85 -2.80 -2.64
N LEU A 5 -6.44 -1.62 -2.74
CA LEU A 5 -7.33 -1.08 -1.72
C LEU A 5 -8.70 -0.87 -2.36
N THR A 6 -9.74 -1.44 -1.77
CA THR A 6 -11.10 -1.34 -2.28
C THR A 6 -12.03 -0.84 -1.18
N GLU A 7 -12.86 0.15 -1.48
CA GLU A 7 -13.88 0.60 -0.53
C GLU A 7 -14.85 -0.55 -0.26
N THR A 8 -15.20 -0.77 1.00
CA THR A 8 -16.07 -1.88 1.41
C THR A 8 -17.56 -1.63 1.18
N GLY A 9 -17.93 -0.39 0.90
CA GLY A 9 -19.34 -0.05 0.62
C GLY A 9 -19.78 -0.44 -0.78
N SER A 10 -21.09 -0.32 -1.05
CA SER A 10 -21.64 -0.55 -2.39
C SER A 10 -21.11 0.49 -3.37
N GLY A 11 -20.75 0.06 -4.57
CA GLY A 11 -20.10 0.93 -5.55
C GLY A 11 -18.66 1.27 -5.22
N GLY A 12 -18.00 0.44 -4.42
CA GLY A 12 -16.68 0.66 -3.89
C GLY A 12 -15.60 0.91 -4.94
N ARG A 13 -14.86 1.99 -4.75
CA ARG A 13 -13.76 2.37 -5.61
C ARG A 13 -12.52 1.54 -5.27
N ARG A 14 -11.79 1.09 -6.30
CA ARG A 14 -10.55 0.34 -6.13
C ARG A 14 -9.36 1.21 -6.50
N PHE A 15 -8.32 1.13 -5.69
CA PHE A 15 -7.01 1.71 -5.99
C PHE A 15 -5.98 0.59 -6.05
N THR A 16 -5.23 0.55 -7.15
CA THR A 16 -4.13 -0.39 -7.34
C THR A 16 -2.82 0.38 -7.19
N PHE A 17 -1.93 -0.08 -6.31
CA PHE A 17 -0.63 0.55 -6.18
C PHE A 17 0.19 0.35 -7.45
N PRO A 18 0.63 1.44 -8.11
CA PRO A 18 1.32 1.35 -9.40
C PRO A 18 2.65 0.61 -9.33
N SER A 19 3.32 0.69 -8.19
CA SER A 19 4.58 -0.01 -7.96
C SER A 19 4.56 -0.66 -6.59
N LEU A 20 5.34 -1.72 -6.43
CA LEU A 20 5.40 -2.46 -5.18
C LEU A 20 6.48 -1.88 -4.26
N PRO A 21 6.23 -1.84 -2.93
CA PRO A 21 7.25 -1.49 -1.96
C PRO A 21 8.29 -2.61 -1.85
N GLU A 22 9.45 -2.30 -1.29
CA GLU A 22 10.46 -3.32 -1.03
C GLU A 22 10.06 -4.25 0.11
N ARG A 23 9.38 -3.72 1.11
CA ARG A 23 8.99 -4.45 2.33
C ARG A 23 7.60 -4.07 2.79
N ILE A 24 6.92 -5.06 3.34
CA ILE A 24 5.69 -4.84 4.08
C ILE A 24 5.96 -5.24 5.52
N ARG A 25 5.65 -4.34 6.45
CA ARG A 25 5.79 -4.59 7.88
C ARG A 25 4.43 -4.91 8.47
N VAL A 26 4.35 -6.02 9.18
CA VAL A 26 3.13 -6.43 9.86
C VAL A 26 3.42 -6.47 11.36
N LYS A 27 2.61 -5.74 12.12
CA LYS A 27 2.72 -5.68 13.56
C LYS A 27 1.46 -6.28 14.19
N ASN A 28 1.65 -7.13 15.19
CA ASN A 28 0.57 -7.48 16.11
C ASN A 28 0.79 -6.71 17.42
N SER A 29 0.05 -7.00 18.48
CA SER A 29 0.14 -6.26 19.73
C SER A 29 1.55 -6.23 20.37
N THR A 30 2.41 -7.20 20.06
CA THR A 30 3.71 -7.36 20.70
C THR A 30 4.89 -7.57 19.76
N ASN A 31 4.64 -8.04 18.54
CA ASN A 31 5.69 -8.45 17.62
C ASN A 31 5.61 -7.72 16.28
N TYR A 32 6.80 -7.51 15.70
CA TYR A 32 6.98 -6.98 14.37
C TYR A 32 7.51 -8.06 13.44
N GLN A 33 6.96 -8.12 12.23
CA GLN A 33 7.54 -8.91 11.14
C GLN A 33 7.64 -8.07 9.89
N SER A 34 8.77 -8.19 9.20
CA SER A 34 8.99 -7.55 7.91
C SER A 34 9.07 -8.61 6.84
N PHE A 35 8.41 -8.38 5.72
CA PHE A 35 8.42 -9.26 4.57
C PHE A 35 9.06 -8.54 3.40
N ASP A 36 10.14 -9.11 2.88
CA ASP A 36 10.86 -8.59 1.72
C ASP A 36 10.16 -9.10 0.46
N ILE A 37 9.58 -8.19 -0.28
CA ILE A 37 8.79 -8.51 -1.47
C ILE A 37 9.66 -8.99 -2.62
N LEU A 38 10.88 -8.45 -2.74
CA LEU A 38 11.74 -8.72 -3.90
C LEU A 38 12.37 -10.11 -3.85
N SER A 39 12.58 -10.69 -2.68
CA SER A 39 13.28 -11.96 -2.51
C SER A 39 12.35 -13.14 -2.24
N MET A 40 11.05 -12.90 -2.08
CA MET A 40 10.09 -13.94 -1.67
C MET A 40 9.04 -14.21 -2.72
N GLY A 41 8.86 -15.48 -3.08
CA GLY A 41 7.80 -15.89 -3.99
C GLY A 41 6.41 -15.83 -3.36
N THR A 42 6.31 -16.12 -2.06
CA THR A 42 5.04 -16.13 -1.33
C THR A 42 5.24 -15.61 0.08
N ILE A 43 4.40 -14.68 0.50
CA ILE A 43 4.41 -14.15 1.86
C ILE A 43 3.18 -14.72 2.58
N LYS A 44 3.38 -15.27 3.78
CA LYS A 44 2.29 -15.74 4.62
C LYS A 44 2.44 -15.18 6.03
N ILE A 45 1.38 -14.59 6.54
CA ILE A 45 1.31 -14.21 7.95
C ILE A 45 1.25 -15.49 8.77
N PRO A 46 2.11 -15.67 9.78
CA PRO A 46 2.09 -16.88 10.61
C PRO A 46 0.71 -17.17 11.20
N LYS A 47 0.37 -18.43 11.25
CA LYS A 47 -0.90 -18.88 11.82
C LYS A 47 -0.97 -18.47 13.30
N GLY A 48 -2.10 -17.90 13.71
CA GLY A 48 -2.28 -17.41 15.07
C GLY A 48 -1.83 -15.97 15.30
N MET A 49 -1.18 -15.35 14.32
CA MET A 49 -0.84 -13.94 14.37
C MET A 49 -2.03 -13.11 13.90
N THR A 50 -2.52 -12.22 14.75
CA THR A 50 -3.57 -11.27 14.39
C THR A 50 -2.92 -9.90 14.13
N PRO A 51 -2.83 -9.45 12.88
CA PRO A 51 -2.24 -8.15 12.59
C PRO A 51 -3.06 -7.02 13.22
N THR A 52 -2.36 -6.03 13.79
CA THR A 52 -2.98 -4.80 14.27
C THR A 52 -2.62 -3.62 13.40
N THR A 53 -1.45 -3.66 12.78
CA THR A 53 -0.94 -2.59 11.95
C THR A 53 -0.17 -3.19 10.76
N ILE A 54 -0.40 -2.64 9.57
CA ILE A 54 0.37 -2.98 8.38
C ILE A 54 0.91 -1.67 7.82
N SER A 55 2.20 -1.63 7.52
CA SER A 55 2.82 -0.41 7.01
C SER A 55 3.89 -0.71 5.97
N TRP A 56 4.11 0.26 5.11
CA TRP A 56 5.23 0.24 4.17
C TRP A 56 5.53 1.63 3.67
N GLU A 57 6.64 1.76 2.97
CA GLU A 57 7.02 2.96 2.27
C GLU A 57 7.39 2.63 0.83
N GLY A 58 7.18 3.55 -0.07
CA GLY A 58 7.45 3.34 -1.48
C GLY A 58 7.50 4.64 -2.24
N VAL A 59 7.48 4.53 -3.56
CA VAL A 59 7.57 5.68 -4.46
C VAL A 59 6.44 5.61 -5.49
N PHE A 60 5.77 6.73 -5.69
CA PHE A 60 4.89 6.94 -6.83
C PHE A 60 5.72 7.59 -7.94
N PHE A 61 5.97 6.85 -9.01
CA PHE A 61 6.83 7.30 -10.09
C PHE A 61 6.13 8.31 -11.00
N GLY A 62 6.89 9.36 -11.39
CA GLY A 62 6.42 10.34 -12.34
C GLY A 62 6.31 9.78 -13.76
N GLU A 63 5.83 10.62 -14.68
CA GLU A 63 5.56 10.22 -16.06
C GLU A 63 6.77 9.65 -16.78
N ALA A 64 7.99 10.14 -16.46
CA ALA A 64 9.23 9.64 -17.04
C ALA A 64 9.46 8.15 -16.78
N LYS A 65 8.88 7.60 -15.70
CA LYS A 65 9.01 6.19 -15.31
C LYS A 65 7.80 5.35 -15.69
N LYS A 66 6.83 5.92 -16.38
CA LYS A 66 5.56 5.28 -16.74
C LYS A 66 5.72 3.93 -17.44
N LYS A 67 6.75 3.79 -18.26
CA LYS A 67 7.01 2.59 -19.06
C LYS A 67 8.01 1.64 -18.41
N GLU A 68 8.52 1.96 -17.23
CA GLU A 68 9.47 1.10 -16.54
C GLU A 68 8.80 -0.20 -16.07
N SER A 69 9.57 -1.29 -16.09
CA SER A 69 9.04 -2.62 -15.72
C SER A 69 8.58 -2.73 -14.28
N ILE A 70 9.07 -1.85 -13.40
CA ILE A 70 8.68 -1.82 -11.98
C ILE A 70 7.33 -1.17 -11.76
N VAL A 71 6.80 -0.45 -12.75
CA VAL A 71 5.50 0.20 -12.68
C VAL A 71 4.48 -0.68 -13.39
N LYS A 72 3.53 -1.23 -12.65
CA LYS A 72 2.53 -2.16 -13.20
C LYS A 72 1.39 -1.45 -13.91
N THR A 73 0.76 -0.51 -13.21
CA THR A 73 -0.32 0.31 -13.76
C THR A 73 -0.02 1.74 -13.35
N TRP A 74 0.40 2.54 -14.30
CA TRP A 74 0.77 3.91 -13.96
C TRP A 74 -0.44 4.75 -13.58
N VAL A 75 -0.33 5.41 -12.44
CA VAL A 75 -1.27 6.42 -11.98
C VAL A 75 -0.45 7.65 -11.61
N LYS A 76 -0.94 8.81 -11.99
CA LYS A 76 -0.25 10.07 -11.71
C LYS A 76 -0.03 10.22 -10.20
N PRO A 77 1.19 10.56 -9.73
CA PRO A 77 1.48 10.65 -8.29
C PRO A 77 0.52 11.55 -7.51
N SER A 78 0.11 12.69 -8.09
CA SER A 78 -0.85 13.58 -7.44
C SER A 78 -2.23 12.94 -7.25
N GLU A 79 -2.65 12.08 -8.16
CA GLU A 79 -3.90 11.32 -8.05
C GLU A 79 -3.81 10.26 -6.96
N CYS A 80 -2.67 9.57 -6.86
CA CYS A 80 -2.42 8.61 -5.80
C CYS A 80 -2.50 9.27 -4.43
N GLU A 81 -1.79 10.37 -4.26
CA GLU A 81 -1.77 11.14 -3.02
C GLU A 81 -3.18 11.60 -2.64
N LYS A 82 -3.90 12.19 -3.58
CA LYS A 82 -5.25 12.69 -3.36
C LYS A 82 -6.21 11.59 -2.93
N THR A 83 -6.17 10.45 -3.58
CA THR A 83 -7.05 9.32 -3.27
C THR A 83 -6.79 8.79 -1.86
N LEU A 84 -5.53 8.57 -1.52
CA LEU A 84 -5.15 8.02 -0.22
C LEU A 84 -5.39 9.01 0.91
N GLN A 85 -5.10 10.30 0.70
CA GLN A 85 -5.40 11.34 1.70
C GLN A 85 -6.89 11.47 1.96
N ASN A 86 -7.70 11.42 0.90
CA ASN A 86 -9.15 11.51 1.03
C ASN A 86 -9.71 10.36 1.86
N TRP A 87 -9.23 9.15 1.62
CA TRP A 87 -9.64 7.99 2.42
C TRP A 87 -9.18 8.10 3.88
N GLN A 88 -7.98 8.61 4.11
CA GLN A 88 -7.49 8.85 5.47
C GLN A 88 -8.37 9.85 6.22
N GLU A 89 -8.64 10.98 5.60
CA GLU A 89 -9.44 12.05 6.22
C GLU A 89 -10.86 11.61 6.55
N LYS A 90 -11.44 10.79 5.69
CA LYS A 90 -12.80 10.28 5.89
C LYS A 90 -12.89 9.07 6.80
N GLY A 91 -11.76 8.46 7.14
CA GLY A 91 -11.74 7.23 7.92
C GLY A 91 -12.42 6.06 7.21
N THR A 92 -12.38 6.04 5.88
CA THR A 92 -13.03 5.02 5.07
C THR A 92 -12.46 3.63 5.35
N VAL A 93 -13.34 2.65 5.58
CA VAL A 93 -12.93 1.26 5.73
C VAL A 93 -12.63 0.68 4.36
N LEU A 94 -11.43 0.13 4.21
CA LEU A 94 -10.92 -0.39 2.95
C LEU A 94 -10.58 -1.86 3.11
N ARG A 95 -10.74 -2.62 2.04
CA ARG A 95 -10.24 -3.99 1.99
C ARG A 95 -8.85 -3.98 1.38
N LEU A 96 -7.86 -4.30 2.19
CA LEU A 96 -6.47 -4.45 1.71
C LEU A 96 -6.26 -5.87 1.24
N MET A 97 -5.88 -6.00 -0.01
CA MET A 97 -5.58 -7.30 -0.61
C MET A 97 -4.19 -7.24 -1.26
N VAL A 98 -3.35 -8.17 -0.88
CA VAL A 98 -2.03 -8.35 -1.50
C VAL A 98 -2.01 -9.74 -2.12
N THR A 99 -2.06 -9.79 -3.46
CA THR A 99 -2.11 -11.07 -4.18
C THR A 99 -0.80 -11.83 -3.99
N GLY A 100 -0.88 -13.15 -3.94
CA GLY A 100 0.28 -13.98 -3.64
C GLY A 100 0.62 -14.07 -2.16
N THR A 101 -0.23 -13.50 -1.30
CA THR A 101 -0.10 -13.56 0.15
C THR A 101 -1.44 -13.92 0.77
N ASN A 102 -1.47 -14.10 2.09
CA ASN A 102 -2.72 -14.26 2.83
C ASN A 102 -3.25 -12.95 3.42
N ILE A 103 -2.75 -11.82 2.96
CA ILE A 103 -3.24 -10.50 3.38
C ILE A 103 -4.50 -10.18 2.57
N ASN A 104 -5.64 -10.19 3.26
CA ASN A 104 -6.96 -9.86 2.70
C ASN A 104 -7.86 -9.48 3.87
N ILE A 105 -7.75 -8.24 4.33
CA ILE A 105 -8.39 -7.78 5.57
C ILE A 105 -8.90 -6.36 5.45
N ASP A 106 -9.87 -6.02 6.29
CA ASP A 106 -10.39 -4.66 6.38
C ASP A 106 -9.45 -3.79 7.19
N VAL A 107 -9.14 -2.61 6.67
CA VAL A 107 -8.22 -1.66 7.28
C VAL A 107 -8.73 -0.24 7.15
N THR A 108 -8.18 0.66 7.97
CA THR A 108 -8.29 2.11 7.77
C THR A 108 -6.88 2.69 7.68
N ILE A 109 -6.73 3.79 6.97
CA ILE A 109 -5.43 4.46 6.87
C ILE A 109 -5.24 5.29 8.13
N SER A 110 -4.28 4.90 8.99
CA SER A 110 -3.99 5.63 10.22
C SER A 110 -2.97 6.75 10.00
N SER A 111 -2.06 6.58 9.04
CA SER A 111 -1.05 7.59 8.73
C SER A 111 -0.68 7.50 7.26
N PHE A 112 -0.56 8.64 6.62
CA PHE A 112 -0.09 8.74 5.24
C PHE A 112 0.67 10.03 5.08
N THR A 113 1.93 9.92 4.62
CA THR A 113 2.77 11.07 4.28
C THR A 113 3.29 10.89 2.87
N CYS A 114 3.42 11.98 2.15
CA CYS A 114 3.85 11.97 0.76
C CYS A 114 4.67 13.21 0.48
N GLU A 115 5.87 13.03 -0.07
CA GLU A 115 6.80 14.12 -0.38
C GLU A 115 7.30 14.00 -1.82
N GLU A 116 7.39 15.12 -2.50
CA GLU A 116 8.01 15.18 -3.82
C GLU A 116 9.52 15.08 -3.67
N VAL A 117 10.13 14.21 -4.47
CA VAL A 117 11.58 13.93 -4.41
C VAL A 117 12.22 14.12 -5.77
N GLY A 118 13.31 14.84 -5.80
CA GLY A 118 14.02 15.17 -7.05
C GLY A 118 13.20 16.09 -7.93
N GLY A 119 13.62 16.28 -9.17
CA GLY A 119 12.97 17.16 -10.11
C GLY A 119 12.13 16.46 -11.17
N PHE A 120 11.80 15.18 -10.99
CA PHE A 120 11.20 14.34 -12.03
C PHE A 120 9.74 13.94 -11.76
N GLY A 121 9.10 14.58 -10.80
CA GLY A 121 7.70 14.29 -10.47
C GLY A 121 7.47 13.03 -9.66
N ASN A 122 8.52 12.42 -9.14
CA ASN A 122 8.39 11.28 -8.25
C ASN A 122 7.99 11.75 -6.85
N LYS A 123 7.16 10.95 -6.16
CA LYS A 123 6.79 11.22 -4.77
C LYS A 123 7.07 10.02 -3.91
N GLU A 124 7.81 10.21 -2.83
CA GLU A 124 8.00 9.18 -1.80
C GLU A 124 6.83 9.24 -0.84
N TYR A 125 6.32 8.07 -0.45
CA TYR A 125 5.22 7.98 0.49
C TYR A 125 5.51 6.98 1.59
N LYS A 126 4.87 7.21 2.74
CA LYS A 126 4.82 6.26 3.85
C LYS A 126 3.35 6.09 4.22
N ILE A 127 2.92 4.85 4.36
CA ILE A 127 1.53 4.56 4.69
C ILE A 127 1.46 3.55 5.82
N GLU A 128 0.53 3.78 6.75
CA GLU A 128 0.26 2.86 7.84
C GLU A 128 -1.24 2.60 7.89
N PHE A 129 -1.56 1.33 7.98
CA PHE A 129 -2.94 0.87 8.10
C PHE A 129 -3.18 0.29 9.47
N MET A 130 -4.33 0.60 10.03
CA MET A 130 -4.83 -0.01 11.27
C MET A 130 -5.89 -1.04 10.90
N VAL A 131 -5.74 -2.21 11.45
CA VAL A 131 -6.68 -3.33 11.21
C VAL A 131 -7.88 -3.26 12.15
#